data_97081eb7ebcfb6271b1966cec8d57d34
#
_entry.id   97081eb7ebcfb6271b1966cec8d57d34
#
_cell.length_a   1.000
_cell.length_b   1.000
_cell.length_c   1.000
_cell.angle_alpha   90.00
_cell.angle_beta   90.00
_cell.angle_gamma   90.00
#
_symmetry.space_group_name_H-M   'P 1'
#
loop_
_entity.id
_entity.type
_entity.pdbx_description
1 polymer ?
#
loop_
_entity_poly.entity_id
_entity_poly.type
_entity_poly.pdbx_seq_one_letter_code
_entity_poly.pdbx_strand_id
1 'polypeptide(L)'
;MKRGLNAEERSYLITAVVVVCAIAARVISKEGIAADTMGLIRSVLYIGLYFVWGISIKKRVMQAQVQRYLTAIVGMMIFWFIVRTMKYFFVADIDAKRQLWYLYYFPMLFIPLLSFFVALSLGKTEKYRLPRRALLLCIPTVCLLLFVLTNDFHEWIFRFPEGQPRSDANGMYSIGYLFVAGWEIICAVAALVMLLAKCRFSSKRKYLPAIILTCSVVYAAVYANGTRWMRVVGGDLTAVQCLFVATLLETCITCGLIPTNTGYGALFSAATMRVQIADEKYNVCYASANAPELSAELMRLAEVGDVDTGDGFLLRSSRIPGGHVLWMEDIPAINELLEELESNRAEIAESNNLERENYNTKLRINALREKTDCTTCFRNKRRAA
;
A
#
# COMPACT_ATOMS: atom_id res chain seq x y z
N MET A 1 19.89 -21.36 19.53
CA MET A 1 18.48 -21.02 19.41
C MET A 1 18.15 -20.83 17.92
N LYS A 2 17.47 -21.78 17.27
CA LYS A 2 17.04 -21.63 15.87
C LYS A 2 15.90 -20.61 15.83
N ARG A 3 16.14 -19.40 15.30
CA ARG A 3 15.08 -18.44 15.01
C ARG A 3 14.11 -19.11 14.01
N GLY A 4 12.92 -19.46 14.48
CA GLY A 4 11.86 -19.93 13.57
C GLY A 4 11.55 -18.82 12.57
N LEU A 5 11.41 -19.17 11.30
CA LEU A 5 11.02 -18.25 10.23
C LEU A 5 9.73 -17.53 10.61
N ASN A 6 9.71 -16.21 10.47
CA ASN A 6 8.52 -15.38 10.67
C ASN A 6 7.43 -15.77 9.64
N ALA A 7 6.15 -15.50 9.95
CA ALA A 7 5.03 -15.85 9.06
C ALA A 7 5.20 -15.26 7.64
N GLU A 8 5.78 -14.07 7.53
CA GLU A 8 6.09 -13.42 6.25
C GLU A 8 7.21 -14.17 5.51
N GLU A 9 8.31 -14.53 6.17
CA GLU A 9 9.42 -15.30 5.58
C GLU A 9 8.95 -16.66 5.09
N ARG A 10 8.03 -17.32 5.82
CA ARG A 10 7.39 -18.57 5.38
C ARG A 10 6.55 -18.37 4.11
N SER A 11 5.80 -17.27 4.03
CA SER A 11 5.00 -16.96 2.84
C SER A 11 5.87 -16.75 1.61
N TYR A 12 6.97 -16.00 1.73
CA TYR A 12 7.92 -15.79 0.64
C TYR A 12 8.62 -17.09 0.23
N LEU A 13 8.99 -17.93 1.19
CA LEU A 13 9.60 -19.23 0.91
C LEU A 13 8.64 -20.13 0.13
N ILE A 14 7.38 -20.23 0.55
CA ILE A 14 6.35 -21.02 -0.13
C ILE A 14 6.17 -20.49 -1.57
N THR A 15 6.08 -19.17 -1.74
CA THR A 15 5.97 -18.54 -3.07
C THR A 15 7.16 -18.90 -3.96
N ALA A 16 8.38 -18.80 -3.44
CA ALA A 16 9.59 -19.15 -4.16
C ALA A 16 9.60 -20.63 -4.57
N VAL A 17 9.23 -21.53 -3.66
CA VAL A 17 9.13 -22.98 -3.94
C VAL A 17 8.10 -23.25 -5.04
N VAL A 18 6.91 -22.66 -4.99
CA VAL A 18 5.87 -22.85 -6.02
C VAL A 18 6.35 -22.35 -7.39
N VAL A 19 7.03 -21.20 -7.44
CA VAL A 19 7.59 -20.66 -8.69
C VAL A 19 8.68 -21.58 -9.25
N VAL A 20 9.58 -22.10 -8.39
CA VAL A 20 10.62 -23.05 -8.80
C VAL A 20 10.00 -24.35 -9.31
N CYS A 21 8.98 -24.89 -8.63
CA CYS A 21 8.25 -26.08 -9.10
C CYS A 21 7.56 -25.83 -10.45
N ALA A 22 6.97 -24.66 -10.67
CA ALA A 22 6.34 -24.29 -11.94
C ALA A 22 7.38 -24.17 -13.07
N ILE A 23 8.57 -23.63 -12.79
CA ILE A 23 9.70 -23.57 -13.75
C ILE A 23 10.21 -24.99 -14.07
N ALA A 24 10.40 -25.83 -13.06
CA ALA A 24 10.83 -27.22 -13.23
C ALA A 24 9.83 -28.02 -14.09
N ALA A 25 8.52 -27.91 -13.80
CA ALA A 25 7.47 -28.52 -14.61
C ALA A 25 7.51 -28.06 -16.08
N ARG A 26 7.92 -26.81 -16.34
CA ARG A 26 8.11 -26.32 -17.70
C ARG A 26 9.31 -26.96 -18.40
N VAL A 27 10.45 -27.06 -17.71
CA VAL A 27 11.65 -27.68 -18.28
C VAL A 27 11.38 -29.13 -18.65
N ILE A 28 10.75 -29.89 -17.76
CA ILE A 28 10.35 -31.28 -17.99
C ILE A 28 9.38 -31.38 -19.17
N SER A 29 8.41 -30.47 -19.27
CA SER A 29 7.46 -30.43 -20.40
C SER A 29 8.15 -30.22 -21.76
N LYS A 30 9.29 -29.52 -21.81
CA LYS A 30 10.05 -29.30 -23.06
C LYS A 30 10.77 -30.54 -23.55
N GLU A 31 11.10 -31.47 -22.68
CA GLU A 31 11.76 -32.75 -23.03
C GLU A 31 10.76 -33.80 -23.59
N GLY A 32 9.49 -33.43 -23.78
CA GLY A 32 8.48 -34.26 -24.40
C GLY A 32 7.83 -35.29 -23.47
N ILE A 33 8.28 -35.40 -22.22
CA ILE A 33 7.71 -36.32 -21.23
C ILE A 33 6.47 -35.70 -20.64
N ALA A 34 5.28 -36.25 -20.91
CA ALA A 34 3.99 -35.84 -20.36
C ALA A 34 3.73 -34.30 -20.49
N ALA A 35 4.02 -33.72 -21.66
CA ALA A 35 3.99 -32.27 -21.92
C ALA A 35 2.66 -31.62 -21.50
N ASP A 36 1.54 -32.26 -21.83
CA ASP A 36 0.20 -31.75 -21.49
C ASP A 36 -0.07 -31.80 -19.99
N THR A 37 0.29 -32.92 -19.34
CA THR A 37 0.12 -33.06 -17.87
C THR A 37 0.95 -32.04 -17.10
N MET A 38 2.21 -31.84 -17.49
CA MET A 38 3.09 -30.85 -16.86
C MET A 38 2.60 -29.43 -17.09
N GLY A 39 2.03 -29.15 -18.25
CA GLY A 39 1.41 -27.87 -18.55
C GLY A 39 0.18 -27.58 -17.70
N LEU A 40 -0.68 -28.57 -17.45
CA LEU A 40 -1.83 -28.45 -16.56
C LEU A 40 -1.39 -28.26 -15.10
N ILE A 41 -0.44 -29.06 -14.61
CA ILE A 41 0.13 -28.93 -13.26
C ILE A 41 0.64 -27.51 -13.06
N ARG A 42 1.40 -26.97 -14.01
CA ARG A 42 1.89 -25.59 -13.95
C ARG A 42 0.75 -24.57 -13.85
N SER A 43 -0.33 -24.72 -14.61
CA SER A 43 -1.48 -23.83 -14.55
C SER A 43 -2.14 -23.87 -13.18
N VAL A 44 -2.33 -25.05 -12.60
CA VAL A 44 -2.91 -25.24 -11.26
C VAL A 44 -2.02 -24.59 -10.19
N LEU A 45 -0.69 -24.77 -10.28
CA LEU A 45 0.26 -24.13 -9.35
C LEU A 45 0.16 -22.61 -9.38
N TYR A 46 0.10 -21.99 -10.56
CA TYR A 46 -0.05 -20.52 -10.65
C TYR A 46 -1.41 -20.03 -10.19
N ILE A 47 -2.50 -20.70 -10.54
CA ILE A 47 -3.85 -20.38 -10.06
C ILE A 47 -3.89 -20.46 -8.52
N GLY A 48 -3.35 -21.53 -7.94
CA GLY A 48 -3.26 -21.71 -6.50
C GLY A 48 -2.42 -20.61 -5.83
N LEU A 49 -1.27 -20.26 -6.42
CA LEU A 49 -0.41 -19.18 -5.94
C LEU A 49 -1.15 -17.84 -5.87
N TYR A 50 -1.81 -17.44 -6.95
CA TYR A 50 -2.55 -16.17 -6.99
C TYR A 50 -3.77 -16.18 -6.10
N PHE A 51 -4.44 -17.32 -5.94
CA PHE A 51 -5.56 -17.45 -5.00
C PHE A 51 -5.10 -17.25 -3.53
N VAL A 52 -4.03 -17.92 -3.12
CA VAL A 52 -3.45 -17.76 -1.78
C VAL A 52 -2.95 -16.32 -1.56
N TRP A 53 -2.30 -15.75 -2.57
CA TRP A 53 -1.86 -14.34 -2.53
C TRP A 53 -3.04 -13.37 -2.39
N GLY A 54 -4.14 -13.61 -3.10
CA GLY A 54 -5.36 -12.83 -2.98
C GLY A 54 -5.99 -12.87 -1.59
N ILE A 55 -6.01 -14.04 -0.95
CA ILE A 55 -6.43 -14.19 0.46
C ILE A 55 -5.50 -13.39 1.38
N SER A 56 -4.19 -13.46 1.14
CA SER A 56 -3.20 -12.70 1.91
C SER A 56 -3.42 -11.19 1.79
N ILE A 57 -3.62 -10.66 0.58
CA ILE A 57 -3.96 -9.24 0.34
C ILE A 57 -5.21 -8.85 1.10
N LYS A 58 -6.27 -9.67 1.01
CA LYS A 58 -7.54 -9.40 1.68
C LYS A 58 -7.40 -9.29 3.20
N LYS A 59 -6.46 -10.01 3.80
CA LYS A 59 -6.18 -9.95 5.25
C LYS A 59 -5.28 -8.77 5.64
N ARG A 60 -4.36 -8.35 4.76
CA ARG A 60 -3.33 -7.33 5.08
C ARG A 60 -3.75 -5.91 4.76
N VAL A 61 -4.51 -5.69 3.69
CA VAL A 61 -4.88 -4.34 3.22
C VAL A 61 -6.10 -3.84 3.98
N MET A 62 -5.96 -2.71 4.66
CA MET A 62 -7.01 -2.14 5.53
C MET A 62 -8.12 -1.45 4.76
N GLN A 63 -7.78 -0.67 3.73
CA GLN A 63 -8.74 0.16 3.03
C GLN A 63 -9.63 -0.69 2.12
N ALA A 64 -10.93 -0.80 2.44
CA ALA A 64 -11.88 -1.67 1.77
C ALA A 64 -11.96 -1.45 0.24
N GLN A 65 -11.84 -0.21 -0.23
CA GLN A 65 -11.89 0.10 -1.65
C GLN A 65 -10.64 -0.37 -2.39
N VAL A 66 -9.46 -0.13 -1.83
CA VAL A 66 -8.18 -0.62 -2.36
C VAL A 66 -8.17 -2.15 -2.38
N GLN A 67 -8.65 -2.78 -1.30
CA GLN A 67 -8.79 -4.23 -1.19
C GLN A 67 -9.69 -4.81 -2.30
N ARG A 68 -10.81 -4.16 -2.64
CA ARG A 68 -11.70 -4.59 -3.74
C ARG A 68 -10.98 -4.55 -5.09
N TYR A 69 -10.24 -3.49 -5.40
CA TYR A 69 -9.51 -3.39 -6.66
C TYR A 69 -8.36 -4.41 -6.74
N LEU A 70 -7.60 -4.59 -5.67
CA LEU A 70 -6.54 -5.59 -5.62
C LEU A 70 -7.11 -7.01 -5.77
N THR A 71 -8.24 -7.30 -5.11
CA THR A 71 -8.94 -8.59 -5.28
C THR A 71 -9.44 -8.79 -6.71
N ALA A 72 -9.92 -7.71 -7.37
CA ALA A 72 -10.31 -7.75 -8.77
C ALA A 72 -9.10 -8.05 -9.68
N ILE A 73 -7.93 -7.45 -9.42
CA ILE A 73 -6.68 -7.74 -10.15
C ILE A 73 -6.31 -9.22 -10.00
N VAL A 74 -6.37 -9.77 -8.79
CA VAL A 74 -6.13 -11.21 -8.55
C VAL A 74 -7.11 -12.06 -9.36
N GLY A 75 -8.39 -11.70 -9.34
CA GLY A 75 -9.42 -12.37 -10.16
C GLY A 75 -9.13 -12.33 -11.65
N MET A 76 -8.66 -11.17 -12.17
CA MET A 76 -8.23 -11.03 -13.57
C MET A 76 -7.02 -11.91 -13.92
N MET A 77 -6.04 -12.04 -13.01
CA MET A 77 -4.88 -12.91 -13.20
C MET A 77 -5.29 -14.38 -13.25
N ILE A 78 -6.16 -14.82 -12.34
CA ILE A 78 -6.71 -16.19 -12.34
C ILE A 78 -7.51 -16.45 -13.62
N PHE A 79 -8.37 -15.51 -14.01
CA PHE A 79 -9.13 -15.57 -15.26
C PHE A 79 -8.19 -15.74 -16.47
N TRP A 80 -7.11 -14.97 -16.53
CA TRP A 80 -6.13 -15.09 -17.62
C TRP A 80 -5.54 -16.50 -17.70
N PHE A 81 -5.17 -17.10 -16.56
CA PHE A 81 -4.67 -18.47 -16.53
C PHE A 81 -5.73 -19.51 -16.93
N ILE A 82 -6.99 -19.29 -16.56
CA ILE A 82 -8.09 -20.17 -16.98
C ILE A 82 -8.25 -20.11 -18.50
N VAL A 83 -8.36 -18.93 -19.08
CA VAL A 83 -8.50 -18.75 -20.54
C VAL A 83 -7.30 -19.35 -21.29
N ARG A 84 -6.09 -19.12 -20.75
CA ARG A 84 -4.87 -19.73 -21.30
C ARG A 84 -4.92 -21.26 -21.26
N THR A 85 -5.32 -21.81 -20.14
CA THR A 85 -5.41 -23.29 -19.98
C THR A 85 -6.46 -23.86 -20.93
N MET A 86 -7.60 -23.22 -21.06
CA MET A 86 -8.63 -23.57 -22.04
C MET A 86 -8.07 -23.61 -23.46
N LYS A 87 -7.36 -22.54 -23.86
CA LYS A 87 -6.78 -22.41 -25.21
C LYS A 87 -5.82 -23.56 -25.56
N TYR A 88 -4.94 -23.94 -24.62
CA TYR A 88 -3.87 -24.87 -24.92
C TYR A 88 -4.25 -26.35 -24.74
N PHE A 89 -5.19 -26.66 -23.81
CA PHE A 89 -5.46 -28.03 -23.41
C PHE A 89 -6.85 -28.55 -23.78
N PHE A 90 -7.84 -27.65 -23.92
CA PHE A 90 -9.24 -28.07 -24.08
C PHE A 90 -9.83 -27.73 -25.46
N VAL A 91 -9.26 -26.79 -26.18
CA VAL A 91 -9.77 -26.33 -27.47
C VAL A 91 -8.84 -26.82 -28.58
N ALA A 92 -9.37 -27.52 -29.57
CA ALA A 92 -8.62 -27.97 -30.74
C ALA A 92 -8.75 -27.03 -31.93
N ASP A 93 -9.93 -26.41 -32.09
CA ASP A 93 -10.25 -25.53 -33.20
C ASP A 93 -9.37 -24.26 -33.20
N ILE A 94 -8.83 -23.91 -34.39
CA ILE A 94 -7.88 -22.80 -34.56
C ILE A 94 -8.58 -21.42 -34.34
N ASP A 95 -9.81 -21.30 -34.82
CA ASP A 95 -10.56 -20.04 -34.70
C ASP A 95 -10.96 -19.81 -33.25
N ALA A 96 -11.42 -20.82 -32.54
CA ALA A 96 -11.71 -20.72 -31.13
C ALA A 96 -10.43 -20.41 -30.28
N LYS A 97 -9.27 -21.01 -30.66
CA LYS A 97 -7.98 -20.66 -30.02
C LYS A 97 -7.60 -19.18 -30.22
N ARG A 98 -7.87 -18.63 -31.41
CA ARG A 98 -7.64 -17.22 -31.72
C ARG A 98 -8.55 -16.31 -30.90
N GLN A 99 -9.82 -16.65 -30.77
CA GLN A 99 -10.77 -15.89 -29.95
C GLN A 99 -10.37 -15.90 -28.47
N LEU A 100 -9.93 -17.06 -27.95
CA LEU A 100 -9.39 -17.14 -26.59
C LEU A 100 -8.10 -16.32 -26.45
N TRP A 101 -7.26 -16.20 -27.47
CA TRP A 101 -6.10 -15.34 -27.45
C TRP A 101 -6.48 -13.84 -27.41
N TYR A 102 -7.49 -13.40 -28.16
CA TYR A 102 -8.01 -12.04 -28.05
C TYR A 102 -8.55 -11.75 -26.64
N LEU A 103 -9.12 -12.73 -25.97
CA LEU A 103 -9.64 -12.58 -24.61
C LEU A 103 -8.53 -12.35 -23.57
N TYR A 104 -7.24 -12.61 -23.86
CA TYR A 104 -6.12 -12.22 -23.00
C TYR A 104 -6.00 -10.72 -22.81
N TYR A 105 -6.48 -9.92 -23.78
CA TYR A 105 -6.46 -8.45 -23.69
C TYR A 105 -7.43 -7.90 -22.65
N PHE A 106 -8.41 -8.69 -22.24
CA PHE A 106 -9.28 -8.28 -21.14
C PHE A 106 -8.49 -8.07 -19.83
N PRO A 107 -7.77 -9.05 -19.27
CA PRO A 107 -6.92 -8.79 -18.10
C PRO A 107 -5.75 -7.84 -18.40
N MET A 108 -5.15 -7.86 -19.57
CA MET A 108 -4.04 -6.98 -19.94
C MET A 108 -4.42 -5.51 -19.86
N LEU A 109 -5.57 -5.12 -20.36
CA LEU A 109 -6.06 -3.73 -20.34
C LEU A 109 -6.60 -3.31 -18.95
N PHE A 110 -7.30 -4.22 -18.25
CA PHE A 110 -7.96 -3.87 -16.99
C PHE A 110 -7.03 -3.91 -15.77
N ILE A 111 -6.00 -4.74 -15.73
CA ILE A 111 -5.06 -4.79 -14.60
C ILE A 111 -4.34 -3.45 -14.39
N PRO A 112 -3.76 -2.80 -15.42
CA PRO A 112 -3.14 -1.48 -15.26
C PRO A 112 -4.15 -0.39 -14.87
N LEU A 113 -5.35 -0.41 -15.42
CA LEU A 113 -6.42 0.52 -15.07
C LEU A 113 -6.86 0.35 -13.60
N LEU A 114 -7.06 -0.88 -13.14
CA LEU A 114 -7.39 -1.16 -11.74
C LEU A 114 -6.25 -0.75 -10.80
N SER A 115 -5.00 -0.95 -11.21
CA SER A 115 -3.83 -0.47 -10.47
C SER A 115 -3.81 1.05 -10.34
N PHE A 116 -4.24 1.77 -11.38
CA PHE A 116 -4.42 3.21 -11.32
C PHE A 116 -5.57 3.60 -10.36
N PHE A 117 -6.67 2.86 -10.33
CA PHE A 117 -7.75 3.08 -9.35
C PHE A 117 -7.32 2.79 -7.91
N VAL A 118 -6.44 1.81 -7.69
CA VAL A 118 -5.78 1.60 -6.40
C VAL A 118 -5.02 2.87 -6.01
N ALA A 119 -4.17 3.40 -6.89
CA ALA A 119 -3.37 4.58 -6.63
C ALA A 119 -4.23 5.83 -6.35
N LEU A 120 -5.36 6.02 -7.07
CA LEU A 120 -6.31 7.10 -6.82
C LEU A 120 -6.96 7.01 -5.44
N SER A 121 -7.31 5.80 -5.01
CA SER A 121 -8.05 5.54 -3.79
C SER A 121 -7.19 5.64 -2.52
N LEU A 122 -5.87 5.51 -2.64
CA LEU A 122 -4.95 5.55 -1.51
C LEU A 122 -4.94 6.91 -0.80
N GLY A 123 -4.91 6.87 0.54
CA GLY A 123 -4.88 8.06 1.40
C GLY A 123 -6.22 8.80 1.48
N LYS A 124 -7.31 8.18 1.03
CA LYS A 124 -8.68 8.69 1.17
C LYS A 124 -9.42 8.00 2.31
N THR A 125 -10.49 8.62 2.78
CA THR A 125 -11.35 8.07 3.83
C THR A 125 -12.04 6.77 3.37
N GLU A 126 -12.50 5.92 4.29
CA GLU A 126 -13.20 4.67 3.98
C GLU A 126 -14.49 4.89 3.16
N LYS A 127 -15.17 6.02 3.37
CA LYS A 127 -16.38 6.41 2.65
C LYS A 127 -16.11 6.98 1.24
N TYR A 128 -14.82 7.14 0.86
CA TYR A 128 -14.46 7.67 -0.45
C TYR A 128 -14.93 6.73 -1.56
N ARG A 129 -15.64 7.27 -2.53
CA ARG A 129 -15.99 6.60 -3.79
C ARG A 129 -15.22 7.24 -4.92
N LEU A 130 -14.81 6.45 -5.90
CA LEU A 130 -14.15 6.97 -7.09
C LEU A 130 -15.05 8.02 -7.76
N PRO A 131 -14.50 9.19 -8.14
CA PRO A 131 -15.28 10.20 -8.85
C PRO A 131 -15.71 9.66 -10.22
N ARG A 132 -16.90 10.02 -10.67
CA ARG A 132 -17.43 9.60 -11.98
C ARG A 132 -16.47 9.89 -13.13
N ARG A 133 -15.66 10.96 -13.04
CA ARG A 133 -14.63 11.31 -14.03
C ARG A 133 -13.54 10.23 -14.16
N ALA A 134 -13.13 9.58 -13.07
CA ALA A 134 -12.17 8.49 -13.13
C ALA A 134 -12.78 7.23 -13.77
N LEU A 135 -14.07 6.97 -13.54
CA LEU A 135 -14.77 5.86 -14.18
C LEU A 135 -14.90 6.03 -15.70
N LEU A 136 -14.82 7.26 -16.22
CA LEU A 136 -14.79 7.50 -17.66
C LEU A 136 -13.58 6.86 -18.35
N LEU A 137 -12.49 6.58 -17.62
CA LEU A 137 -11.33 5.84 -18.14
C LEU A 137 -11.66 4.38 -18.50
N CYS A 138 -12.76 3.84 -17.98
CA CYS A 138 -13.24 2.52 -18.41
C CYS A 138 -13.72 2.56 -19.88
N ILE A 139 -14.18 3.70 -20.40
CA ILE A 139 -14.70 3.81 -21.77
C ILE A 139 -13.61 3.51 -22.80
N PRO A 140 -12.46 4.21 -22.84
CA PRO A 140 -11.39 3.89 -23.79
C PRO A 140 -10.86 2.47 -23.59
N THR A 141 -10.81 1.96 -22.36
CA THR A 141 -10.38 0.57 -22.08
C THR A 141 -11.34 -0.46 -22.71
N VAL A 142 -12.65 -0.25 -22.56
CA VAL A 142 -13.66 -1.12 -23.17
C VAL A 142 -13.65 -0.98 -24.69
N CYS A 143 -13.53 0.25 -25.23
CA CYS A 143 -13.41 0.46 -26.68
C CYS A 143 -12.20 -0.26 -27.26
N LEU A 144 -11.03 -0.19 -26.63
CA LEU A 144 -9.84 -0.90 -27.06
C LEU A 144 -10.02 -2.41 -26.96
N LEU A 145 -10.66 -2.92 -25.90
CA LEU A 145 -10.97 -4.35 -25.79
C LEU A 145 -11.90 -4.81 -26.94
N LEU A 146 -12.98 -4.08 -27.20
CA LEU A 146 -13.87 -4.39 -28.30
C LEU A 146 -13.14 -4.33 -29.65
N PHE A 147 -12.25 -3.37 -29.82
CA PHE A 147 -11.42 -3.25 -31.00
C PHE A 147 -10.50 -4.49 -31.18
N VAL A 148 -9.93 -5.04 -30.08
CA VAL A 148 -9.17 -6.31 -30.13
C VAL A 148 -10.08 -7.49 -30.48
N LEU A 149 -11.25 -7.61 -29.82
CA LEU A 149 -12.16 -8.75 -30.01
C LEU A 149 -12.75 -8.78 -31.43
N THR A 150 -12.86 -7.64 -32.09
CA THR A 150 -13.38 -7.53 -33.47
C THR A 150 -12.28 -7.52 -34.53
N ASN A 151 -11.03 -7.84 -34.16
CA ASN A 151 -9.89 -7.79 -35.08
C ASN A 151 -10.06 -8.62 -36.36
N ASP A 152 -10.83 -9.71 -36.31
CA ASP A 152 -11.09 -10.57 -37.46
C ASP A 152 -11.82 -9.84 -38.63
N PHE A 153 -12.50 -8.72 -38.34
CA PHE A 153 -13.20 -7.92 -39.35
C PHE A 153 -12.33 -6.83 -39.99
N HIS A 154 -11.31 -6.32 -39.29
CA HIS A 154 -10.56 -5.14 -39.75
C HIS A 154 -9.03 -5.34 -39.82
N GLU A 155 -8.50 -6.35 -39.13
CA GLU A 155 -7.06 -6.70 -39.08
C GLU A 155 -6.10 -5.51 -38.76
N TRP A 156 -6.60 -4.51 -37.98
CA TRP A 156 -5.80 -3.32 -37.66
C TRP A 156 -4.84 -3.55 -36.50
N ILE A 157 -5.15 -4.50 -35.61
CA ILE A 157 -4.31 -4.81 -34.45
C ILE A 157 -3.36 -5.95 -34.79
N PHE A 158 -3.91 -7.05 -35.36
CA PHE A 158 -3.15 -8.21 -35.81
C PHE A 158 -3.47 -8.47 -37.28
N ARG A 159 -2.42 -8.60 -38.06
CA ARG A 159 -2.50 -9.02 -39.46
C ARG A 159 -2.05 -10.45 -39.57
N PHE A 160 -2.72 -11.21 -40.44
CA PHE A 160 -2.37 -12.58 -40.71
C PHE A 160 -1.89 -12.71 -42.15
N PRO A 161 -0.70 -13.36 -42.41
CA PRO A 161 -0.21 -13.57 -43.74
C PRO A 161 -1.18 -14.44 -44.57
N GLU A 162 -1.36 -14.12 -45.83
CA GLU A 162 -2.18 -14.92 -46.75
C GLU A 162 -1.63 -16.34 -46.87
N GLY A 163 -2.51 -17.33 -46.90
CA GLY A 163 -2.14 -18.75 -47.02
C GLY A 163 -1.66 -19.43 -45.75
N GLN A 164 -1.59 -18.73 -44.63
CA GLN A 164 -1.27 -19.29 -43.31
C GLN A 164 -2.51 -19.33 -42.40
N PRO A 165 -2.59 -20.35 -41.52
CA PRO A 165 -3.68 -20.38 -40.54
C PRO A 165 -3.65 -19.13 -39.65
N ARG A 166 -4.83 -18.51 -39.46
CA ARG A 166 -4.98 -17.34 -38.58
C ARG A 166 -4.84 -17.75 -37.11
N SER A 167 -3.62 -17.80 -36.61
CA SER A 167 -3.28 -18.19 -35.26
C SER A 167 -2.40 -17.13 -34.57
N ASP A 168 -2.31 -17.20 -33.23
CA ASP A 168 -1.40 -16.34 -32.45
C ASP A 168 0.09 -16.51 -32.80
N ALA A 169 0.45 -17.70 -33.36
CA ALA A 169 1.83 -17.96 -33.80
C ALA A 169 2.20 -17.19 -35.06
N ASN A 170 1.21 -16.91 -35.93
CA ASN A 170 1.38 -16.30 -37.25
C ASN A 170 0.91 -14.82 -37.26
N GLY A 171 0.30 -14.36 -36.20
CA GLY A 171 -0.15 -12.96 -36.08
C GLY A 171 1.01 -11.97 -36.01
N MET A 172 0.98 -10.95 -36.89
CA MET A 172 1.90 -9.83 -36.90
C MET A 172 1.24 -8.59 -36.28
N TYR A 173 1.94 -7.93 -35.36
CA TYR A 173 1.45 -6.70 -34.73
C TYR A 173 1.37 -5.55 -35.77
N SER A 174 0.22 -4.89 -35.82
CA SER A 174 -0.03 -3.77 -36.71
C SER A 174 -0.12 -2.45 -35.90
N ILE A 175 -0.38 -1.33 -36.59
CA ILE A 175 -0.43 0.00 -35.98
C ILE A 175 -1.43 0.12 -34.84
N GLY A 176 -2.58 -0.57 -34.92
CA GLY A 176 -3.61 -0.59 -33.87
C GLY A 176 -3.12 -1.16 -32.54
N TYR A 177 -2.15 -2.09 -32.59
CA TYR A 177 -1.52 -2.65 -31.39
C TYR A 177 -0.78 -1.57 -30.56
N LEU A 178 -0.20 -0.57 -31.21
CA LEU A 178 0.49 0.51 -30.49
C LEU A 178 -0.47 1.33 -29.60
N PHE A 179 -1.73 1.49 -30.00
CA PHE A 179 -2.72 2.17 -29.15
C PHE A 179 -3.06 1.30 -27.92
N VAL A 180 -3.18 -0.01 -28.09
CA VAL A 180 -3.44 -0.94 -26.99
C VAL A 180 -2.26 -0.94 -26.01
N ALA A 181 -1.05 -1.19 -26.48
CA ALA A 181 0.16 -1.20 -25.66
C ALA A 181 0.44 0.17 -25.03
N GLY A 182 0.22 1.26 -25.78
CA GLY A 182 0.34 2.63 -25.27
C GLY A 182 -0.61 2.90 -24.10
N TRP A 183 -1.85 2.47 -24.20
CA TRP A 183 -2.84 2.61 -23.12
C TRP A 183 -2.44 1.83 -21.87
N GLU A 184 -2.00 0.58 -22.03
CA GLU A 184 -1.51 -0.26 -20.92
C GLU A 184 -0.35 0.43 -20.19
N ILE A 185 0.66 0.91 -20.93
CA ILE A 185 1.83 1.60 -20.39
C ILE A 185 1.43 2.91 -19.70
N ILE A 186 0.58 3.72 -20.31
CA ILE A 186 0.10 4.99 -19.72
C ILE A 186 -0.59 4.73 -18.38
N CYS A 187 -1.52 3.75 -18.32
CA CYS A 187 -2.21 3.41 -17.08
C CYS A 187 -1.24 2.89 -16.00
N ALA A 188 -0.29 2.02 -16.37
CA ALA A 188 0.68 1.46 -15.43
C ALA A 188 1.65 2.52 -14.89
N VAL A 189 2.18 3.39 -15.76
CA VAL A 189 3.07 4.49 -15.37
C VAL A 189 2.32 5.52 -14.52
N ALA A 190 1.11 5.90 -14.91
CA ALA A 190 0.28 6.82 -14.14
C ALA A 190 -0.04 6.26 -12.73
N ALA A 191 -0.34 4.97 -12.62
CA ALA A 191 -0.52 4.30 -11.34
C ALA A 191 0.73 4.41 -10.46
N LEU A 192 1.90 4.08 -11.01
CA LEU A 192 3.16 4.12 -10.29
C LEU A 192 3.55 5.54 -9.86
N VAL A 193 3.45 6.51 -10.77
CA VAL A 193 3.75 7.93 -10.46
C VAL A 193 2.85 8.43 -9.33
N MET A 194 1.56 8.12 -9.37
CA MET A 194 0.64 8.50 -8.29
C MET A 194 0.96 7.81 -6.96
N LEU A 195 1.33 6.53 -6.99
CA LEU A 195 1.77 5.82 -5.79
C LEU A 195 3.01 6.47 -5.18
N LEU A 196 4.01 6.76 -6.00
CA LEU A 196 5.25 7.42 -5.56
C LEU A 196 4.99 8.84 -5.03
N ALA A 197 4.13 9.62 -5.69
CA ALA A 197 3.78 10.98 -5.27
C ALA A 197 3.03 11.01 -3.93
N LYS A 198 2.21 9.99 -3.64
CA LYS A 198 1.48 9.87 -2.37
C LYS A 198 2.32 9.26 -1.25
N CYS A 199 3.47 8.67 -1.55
CA CYS A 199 4.33 8.04 -0.56
C CYS A 199 4.99 9.07 0.36
N ARG A 200 4.70 8.99 1.67
CA ARG A 200 5.31 9.85 2.69
C ARG A 200 6.65 9.31 3.22
N PHE A 201 7.03 8.08 2.88
CA PHE A 201 8.25 7.46 3.37
C PHE A 201 9.47 7.84 2.51
N SER A 202 10.56 8.24 3.17
CA SER A 202 11.81 8.67 2.51
C SER A 202 12.78 7.52 2.19
N SER A 203 12.35 6.26 2.20
CA SER A 203 13.25 5.13 1.92
C SER A 203 13.61 5.04 0.44
N LYS A 204 14.89 4.74 0.12
CA LYS A 204 15.35 4.46 -1.25
C LYS A 204 14.63 3.27 -1.89
N ARG A 205 14.08 2.34 -1.08
CA ARG A 205 13.33 1.16 -1.56
C ARG A 205 12.04 1.52 -2.32
N LYS A 206 11.50 2.73 -2.16
CA LYS A 206 10.30 3.20 -2.89
C LYS A 206 10.44 3.19 -4.42
N TYR A 207 11.67 3.19 -4.96
CA TYR A 207 11.91 3.13 -6.40
C TYR A 207 11.97 1.71 -6.96
N LEU A 208 12.00 0.68 -6.11
CA LEU A 208 12.02 -0.72 -6.53
C LEU A 208 10.84 -1.11 -7.45
N PRO A 209 9.59 -0.67 -7.18
CA PRO A 209 8.47 -0.90 -8.11
C PRO A 209 8.70 -0.33 -9.51
N ALA A 210 9.41 0.81 -9.63
CA ALA A 210 9.72 1.39 -10.95
C ALA A 210 10.66 0.48 -11.76
N ILE A 211 11.65 -0.12 -11.12
CA ILE A 211 12.56 -1.07 -11.75
C ILE A 211 11.78 -2.29 -12.25
N ILE A 212 10.91 -2.85 -11.41
CA ILE A 212 10.09 -4.03 -11.77
C ILE A 212 9.16 -3.70 -12.95
N LEU A 213 8.50 -2.53 -12.95
CA LEU A 213 7.65 -2.10 -14.05
C LEU A 213 8.47 -1.96 -15.34
N THR A 214 9.65 -1.34 -15.28
CA THR A 214 10.53 -1.19 -16.44
C THR A 214 10.95 -2.56 -16.98
N CYS A 215 11.34 -3.49 -16.13
CA CYS A 215 11.66 -4.87 -16.52
C CYS A 215 10.48 -5.58 -17.18
N SER A 216 9.25 -5.39 -16.66
CA SER A 216 8.02 -5.94 -17.24
C SER A 216 7.76 -5.42 -18.65
N VAL A 217 7.88 -4.10 -18.86
CA VAL A 217 7.67 -3.47 -20.17
C VAL A 217 8.75 -3.92 -21.17
N VAL A 218 10.01 -3.94 -20.75
CA VAL A 218 11.13 -4.42 -21.61
C VAL A 218 10.90 -5.88 -21.99
N TYR A 219 10.53 -6.73 -21.03
CA TYR A 219 10.22 -8.14 -21.31
C TYR A 219 9.09 -8.27 -22.34
N ALA A 220 7.98 -7.53 -22.18
CA ALA A 220 6.86 -7.54 -23.11
C ALA A 220 7.27 -7.09 -24.52
N ALA A 221 8.06 -6.02 -24.62
CA ALA A 221 8.56 -5.51 -25.89
C ALA A 221 9.47 -6.53 -26.61
N VAL A 222 10.40 -7.16 -25.88
CA VAL A 222 11.30 -8.19 -26.44
C VAL A 222 10.51 -9.44 -26.85
N TYR A 223 9.49 -9.81 -26.08
CA TYR A 223 8.60 -10.93 -26.43
C TYR A 223 7.79 -10.62 -27.70
N ALA A 224 7.23 -9.41 -27.83
CA ALA A 224 6.47 -8.97 -28.99
C ALA A 224 7.31 -8.95 -30.28
N ASN A 225 8.60 -8.60 -30.20
CA ASN A 225 9.53 -8.62 -31.32
C ASN A 225 9.91 -10.05 -31.79
N GLY A 226 9.43 -11.10 -31.12
CA GLY A 226 9.52 -12.47 -31.58
C GLY A 226 10.93 -13.06 -31.70
N THR A 227 11.90 -12.54 -30.90
CA THR A 227 13.28 -13.03 -30.92
C THR A 227 13.34 -14.53 -30.62
N ARG A 228 14.10 -15.29 -31.42
CA ARG A 228 14.23 -16.76 -31.28
C ARG A 228 14.64 -17.16 -29.85
N TRP A 229 15.52 -16.37 -29.24
CA TRP A 229 15.99 -16.58 -27.87
C TRP A 229 14.84 -16.54 -26.86
N MET A 230 13.92 -15.58 -26.98
CA MET A 230 12.74 -15.47 -26.11
C MET A 230 11.76 -16.64 -26.26
N ARG A 231 11.62 -17.21 -27.44
CA ARG A 231 10.78 -18.43 -27.64
C ARG A 231 11.38 -19.67 -26.98
N VAL A 232 12.71 -19.71 -26.87
CA VAL A 232 13.42 -20.87 -26.27
C VAL A 232 13.56 -20.73 -24.76
N VAL A 233 14.03 -19.58 -24.28
CA VAL A 233 14.32 -19.32 -22.85
C VAL A 233 13.17 -18.55 -22.19
N GLY A 234 12.58 -17.62 -22.93
CA GLY A 234 11.48 -16.78 -22.48
C GLY A 234 10.27 -17.61 -22.12
N GLY A 235 9.73 -17.35 -20.98
CA GLY A 235 8.57 -18.05 -20.46
C GLY A 235 7.31 -17.89 -21.32
N ASP A 236 6.28 -18.40 -20.79
CA ASP A 236 4.92 -18.11 -21.15
C ASP A 236 4.64 -16.64 -20.76
N LEU A 237 4.27 -15.82 -21.73
CA LEU A 237 3.98 -14.39 -21.50
C LEU A 237 3.00 -14.19 -20.34
N THR A 238 1.92 -14.98 -20.31
CA THR A 238 0.91 -14.91 -19.25
C THR A 238 1.53 -15.15 -17.87
N ALA A 239 2.33 -16.21 -17.73
CA ALA A 239 2.95 -16.56 -16.45
C ALA A 239 3.92 -15.46 -15.97
N VAL A 240 4.76 -14.98 -16.88
CA VAL A 240 5.78 -13.98 -16.54
C VAL A 240 5.15 -12.62 -16.25
N GLN A 241 4.16 -12.18 -17.02
CA GLN A 241 3.48 -10.91 -16.78
C GLN A 241 2.66 -10.93 -15.48
N CYS A 242 1.96 -12.02 -15.19
CA CYS A 242 1.27 -12.15 -13.90
C CYS A 242 2.25 -12.15 -12.72
N LEU A 243 3.43 -12.77 -12.86
CA LEU A 243 4.47 -12.70 -11.83
C LEU A 243 5.00 -11.27 -11.67
N PHE A 244 5.22 -10.53 -12.75
CA PHE A 244 5.62 -9.12 -12.67
C PHE A 244 4.54 -8.27 -11.97
N VAL A 245 3.27 -8.45 -12.31
CA VAL A 245 2.16 -7.75 -11.64
C VAL A 245 2.11 -8.07 -10.15
N ALA A 246 2.16 -9.35 -9.79
CA ALA A 246 2.14 -9.77 -8.38
C ALA A 246 3.35 -9.20 -7.62
N THR A 247 4.57 -9.30 -8.20
CA THR A 247 5.80 -8.79 -7.60
C THR A 247 5.77 -7.26 -7.47
N LEU A 248 5.26 -6.55 -8.48
CA LEU A 248 5.10 -5.10 -8.47
C LEU A 248 4.18 -4.66 -7.33
N LEU A 249 2.99 -5.26 -7.22
CA LEU A 249 2.01 -4.92 -6.19
C LEU A 249 2.51 -5.32 -4.80
N GLU A 250 3.13 -6.49 -4.64
CA GLU A 250 3.72 -6.92 -3.37
C GLU A 250 4.86 -5.98 -2.96
N THR A 251 5.68 -5.52 -3.91
CA THR A 251 6.72 -4.54 -3.63
C THR A 251 6.14 -3.19 -3.24
N CYS A 252 5.03 -2.76 -3.86
CA CYS A 252 4.30 -1.56 -3.42
C CYS A 252 3.77 -1.70 -1.98
N ILE A 253 3.33 -2.90 -1.59
CA ILE A 253 2.89 -3.20 -0.23
C ILE A 253 4.08 -3.15 0.74
N THR A 254 5.15 -3.87 0.46
CA THR A 254 6.33 -3.98 1.34
C THR A 254 7.12 -2.68 1.47
N CYS A 255 7.12 -1.83 0.44
CA CYS A 255 7.71 -0.50 0.49
C CYS A 255 6.81 0.55 1.17
N GLY A 256 5.62 0.17 1.65
CA GLY A 256 4.68 1.08 2.31
C GLY A 256 3.97 2.06 1.37
N LEU A 257 4.02 1.83 0.06
CA LEU A 257 3.24 2.59 -0.93
C LEU A 257 1.73 2.27 -0.79
N ILE A 258 1.42 1.02 -0.46
CA ILE A 258 0.07 0.56 -0.10
C ILE A 258 0.08 0.23 1.39
N PRO A 259 -0.68 0.95 2.23
CA PRO A 259 -0.68 0.73 3.67
C PRO A 259 -1.34 -0.61 4.03
N THR A 260 -0.72 -1.30 4.98
CA THR A 260 -1.17 -2.59 5.50
C THR A 260 -1.23 -2.58 7.02
N ASN A 261 -1.88 -3.56 7.61
CA ASN A 261 -1.96 -3.76 9.05
C ASN A 261 -0.82 -4.63 9.63
N THR A 262 0.13 -5.05 8.82
CA THR A 262 1.17 -6.02 9.24
C THR A 262 2.18 -5.47 10.24
N GLY A 263 2.26 -4.15 10.45
CA GLY A 263 3.19 -3.53 11.39
C GLY A 263 2.60 -3.18 12.77
N TYR A 264 1.28 -3.30 12.94
CA TYR A 264 0.63 -2.83 14.18
C TYR A 264 1.05 -3.61 15.42
N GLY A 265 1.21 -4.93 15.32
CA GLY A 265 1.68 -5.74 16.45
C GLY A 265 3.06 -5.29 16.97
N ALA A 266 4.02 -5.07 16.04
CA ALA A 266 5.35 -4.57 16.40
C ALA A 266 5.31 -3.11 16.91
N LEU A 267 4.45 -2.26 16.35
CA LEU A 267 4.26 -0.89 16.80
C LEU A 267 3.70 -0.86 18.23
N PHE A 268 2.65 -1.65 18.48
CA PHE A 268 2.04 -1.75 19.80
C PHE A 268 3.00 -2.34 20.83
N SER A 269 3.76 -3.39 20.49
CA SER A 269 4.75 -3.97 21.40
C SER A 269 5.90 -3.00 21.73
N ALA A 270 6.23 -2.07 20.83
CA ALA A 270 7.23 -1.04 21.05
C ALA A 270 6.68 0.23 21.74
N ALA A 271 5.37 0.34 21.90
CA ALA A 271 4.76 1.48 22.59
C ALA A 271 5.12 1.47 24.08
N THR A 272 5.56 2.61 24.57
CA THR A 272 5.87 2.80 26.00
C THR A 272 4.62 2.94 26.86
N MET A 273 3.52 3.38 26.24
CA MET A 273 2.22 3.50 26.89
C MET A 273 1.59 2.12 27.11
N ARG A 274 0.91 1.93 28.23
CA ARG A 274 0.15 0.70 28.55
C ARG A 274 -1.17 0.70 27.81
N VAL A 275 -1.18 0.23 26.53
CA VAL A 275 -2.35 0.25 25.65
C VAL A 275 -2.66 -1.14 25.16
N GLN A 276 -3.96 -1.48 25.11
CA GLN A 276 -4.47 -2.72 24.54
C GLN A 276 -5.62 -2.43 23.59
N ILE A 277 -5.78 -3.26 22.56
CA ILE A 277 -6.94 -3.27 21.67
C ILE A 277 -7.60 -4.64 21.82
N ALA A 278 -8.86 -4.65 22.19
CA ALA A 278 -9.69 -5.85 22.29
C ALA A 278 -10.82 -5.83 21.26
N ASP A 279 -11.26 -7.01 20.85
CA ASP A 279 -12.43 -7.17 19.99
C ASP A 279 -13.74 -6.96 20.77
N GLU A 280 -14.91 -7.03 20.10
CA GLU A 280 -16.23 -6.93 20.74
C GLU A 280 -16.50 -8.00 21.81
N LYS A 281 -15.69 -9.07 21.84
CA LYS A 281 -15.77 -10.17 22.82
C LYS A 281 -14.76 -10.01 23.94
N TYR A 282 -14.03 -8.90 23.99
CA TYR A 282 -12.94 -8.61 24.93
C TYR A 282 -11.71 -9.53 24.79
N ASN A 283 -11.51 -10.18 23.64
CA ASN A 283 -10.24 -10.85 23.36
C ASN A 283 -9.21 -9.81 22.95
N VAL A 284 -8.05 -9.81 23.58
CA VAL A 284 -6.95 -8.88 23.26
C VAL A 284 -6.35 -9.21 21.91
N CYS A 285 -6.47 -8.29 20.96
CA CYS A 285 -5.90 -8.41 19.61
C CYS A 285 -4.49 -7.85 19.53
N TYR A 286 -4.24 -6.73 20.22
CA TYR A 286 -2.94 -6.05 20.28
C TYR A 286 -2.71 -5.53 21.70
N ALA A 287 -1.48 -5.67 22.21
CA ALA A 287 -1.09 -5.14 23.50
C ALA A 287 0.34 -4.56 23.40
N SER A 288 0.60 -3.49 24.15
CA SER A 288 1.96 -2.99 24.35
C SER A 288 2.74 -3.94 25.28
N ALA A 289 4.08 -3.93 25.19
CA ALA A 289 4.93 -4.80 26.01
C ALA A 289 4.73 -4.59 27.53
N ASN A 290 4.34 -3.38 27.91
CA ASN A 290 4.15 -3.00 29.33
C ASN A 290 2.67 -3.07 29.76
N ALA A 291 1.77 -3.52 28.88
CA ALA A 291 0.36 -3.67 29.23
C ALA A 291 0.15 -4.90 30.10
N PRO A 292 -0.51 -4.79 31.27
CA PRO A 292 -0.82 -5.92 32.11
C PRO A 292 -1.94 -6.78 31.47
N GLU A 293 -2.05 -8.03 31.89
CA GLU A 293 -3.17 -8.87 31.51
C GLU A 293 -4.43 -8.38 32.23
N LEU A 294 -5.42 -7.92 31.47
CA LEU A 294 -6.69 -7.43 31.97
C LEU A 294 -7.76 -8.53 31.85
N SER A 295 -8.54 -8.69 32.91
CA SER A 295 -9.71 -9.57 32.85
C SER A 295 -10.83 -8.95 32.00
N ALA A 296 -11.64 -9.79 31.35
CA ALA A 296 -12.78 -9.32 30.57
C ALA A 296 -13.81 -8.51 31.42
N GLU A 297 -13.87 -8.75 32.73
CA GLU A 297 -14.69 -7.99 33.65
C GLU A 297 -14.19 -6.57 33.86
N LEU A 298 -12.89 -6.39 34.06
CA LEU A 298 -12.25 -5.07 34.17
C LEU A 298 -12.41 -4.28 32.88
N MET A 299 -12.28 -4.91 31.71
CA MET A 299 -12.48 -4.27 30.41
C MET A 299 -13.92 -3.77 30.24
N ARG A 300 -14.91 -4.53 30.71
CA ARG A 300 -16.33 -4.13 30.72
C ARG A 300 -16.61 -2.97 31.66
N LEU A 301 -16.03 -3.00 32.86
CA LEU A 301 -16.18 -1.89 33.80
C LEU A 301 -15.59 -0.59 33.24
N ALA A 302 -14.45 -0.68 32.58
CA ALA A 302 -13.81 0.48 31.93
C ALA A 302 -14.63 1.06 30.74
N GLU A 303 -15.59 0.32 30.19
CA GLU A 303 -16.51 0.84 29.16
C GLU A 303 -17.56 1.78 29.78
N VAL A 304 -17.95 1.54 31.03
CA VAL A 304 -18.96 2.34 31.73
C VAL A 304 -18.35 3.60 32.36
N GLY A 305 -17.08 3.55 32.73
CA GLY A 305 -16.37 4.68 33.33
C GLY A 305 -14.91 4.35 33.65
N ASP A 306 -14.18 5.36 34.11
CA ASP A 306 -12.79 5.22 34.51
C ASP A 306 -12.67 4.25 35.70
N VAL A 307 -11.78 3.26 35.62
CA VAL A 307 -11.61 2.23 36.68
C VAL A 307 -10.22 2.39 37.30
N ASP A 308 -10.18 2.63 38.62
CA ASP A 308 -8.94 2.59 39.40
C ASP A 308 -8.53 1.13 39.59
N THR A 309 -7.32 0.76 39.13
CA THR A 309 -6.80 -0.61 39.26
C THR A 309 -6.18 -0.90 40.62
N GLY A 310 -6.13 0.09 41.52
CA GLY A 310 -5.55 -0.02 42.88
C GLY A 310 -4.02 0.08 42.94
N ASP A 311 -3.34 0.00 41.79
CA ASP A 311 -1.87 0.10 41.67
C ASP A 311 -1.39 1.51 41.29
N GLY A 312 -2.26 2.53 41.43
CA GLY A 312 -1.97 3.91 41.00
C GLY A 312 -2.19 4.16 39.51
N PHE A 313 -2.84 3.24 38.80
CA PHE A 313 -3.17 3.40 37.39
C PHE A 313 -4.69 3.50 37.20
N LEU A 314 -5.08 4.44 36.33
CA LEU A 314 -6.46 4.62 35.90
C LEU A 314 -6.67 3.94 34.55
N LEU A 315 -7.52 2.93 34.50
CA LEU A 315 -7.91 2.22 33.27
C LEU A 315 -9.04 2.97 32.59
N ARG A 316 -8.81 3.37 31.36
CA ARG A 316 -9.80 4.01 30.49
C ARG A 316 -10.07 3.20 29.25
N SER A 317 -11.27 3.30 28.73
CA SER A 317 -11.69 2.64 27.49
C SER A 317 -12.34 3.62 26.53
N SER A 318 -12.15 3.35 25.24
CA SER A 318 -12.89 4.03 24.17
C SER A 318 -13.32 3.02 23.12
N ARG A 319 -14.57 3.14 22.68
CA ARG A 319 -15.12 2.26 21.64
C ARG A 319 -14.59 2.64 20.28
N ILE A 320 -14.11 1.64 19.53
CA ILE A 320 -13.68 1.78 18.14
C ILE A 320 -14.51 0.84 17.24
N PRO A 321 -14.58 1.04 15.92
CA PRO A 321 -15.23 0.09 15.01
C PRO A 321 -14.59 -1.29 15.10
N GLY A 322 -15.34 -2.28 15.62
CA GLY A 322 -14.91 -3.67 15.78
C GLY A 322 -14.30 -4.03 17.12
N GLY A 323 -14.38 -3.12 18.14
CA GLY A 323 -13.89 -3.41 19.49
C GLY A 323 -13.63 -2.19 20.36
N HIS A 324 -12.67 -2.33 21.26
CA HIS A 324 -12.35 -1.34 22.29
C HIS A 324 -10.83 -1.08 22.34
N VAL A 325 -10.46 0.18 22.55
CA VAL A 325 -9.10 0.56 22.95
C VAL A 325 -9.11 0.81 24.45
N LEU A 326 -8.20 0.18 25.16
CA LEU A 326 -7.99 0.35 26.60
C LEU A 326 -6.59 0.92 26.81
N TRP A 327 -6.47 1.92 27.70
CA TRP A 327 -5.18 2.46 28.09
C TRP A 327 -5.13 2.76 29.57
N MET A 328 -3.94 2.72 30.14
CA MET A 328 -3.69 3.03 31.54
C MET A 328 -2.93 4.33 31.66
N GLU A 329 -3.41 5.20 32.51
CA GLU A 329 -2.77 6.45 32.91
C GLU A 329 -2.16 6.29 34.30
N ASP A 330 -0.90 6.73 34.46
CA ASP A 330 -0.18 6.74 35.73
C ASP A 330 -0.59 7.98 36.52
N ILE A 331 -1.43 7.84 37.52
CA ILE A 331 -1.96 8.94 38.32
C ILE A 331 -0.86 9.61 39.15
N PRO A 332 0.03 8.89 39.88
CA PRO A 332 1.13 9.46 40.58
C PRO A 332 2.04 10.33 39.72
N ALA A 333 2.43 9.83 38.54
CA ALA A 333 3.30 10.61 37.63
C ALA A 333 2.62 11.88 37.09
N ILE A 334 1.30 11.82 36.83
CA ILE A 334 0.53 12.99 36.40
C ILE A 334 0.46 14.03 37.55
N ASN A 335 0.23 13.61 38.78
CA ASN A 335 0.17 14.49 39.92
C ASN A 335 1.52 15.16 40.21
N GLU A 336 2.64 14.41 40.13
CA GLU A 336 4.00 14.93 40.25
C GLU A 336 4.28 16.03 39.19
N LEU A 337 3.92 15.78 37.93
CA LEU A 337 4.04 16.76 36.87
C LEU A 337 3.15 17.98 37.07
N LEU A 338 1.96 17.83 37.64
CA LEU A 338 1.07 18.95 37.96
C LEU A 338 1.65 19.80 39.07
N GLU A 339 2.21 19.20 40.13
CA GLU A 339 2.88 19.90 41.22
C GLU A 339 4.10 20.68 40.72
N GLU A 340 4.91 20.08 39.83
CA GLU A 340 6.05 20.75 39.22
C GLU A 340 5.60 21.92 38.34
N LEU A 341 4.53 21.74 37.55
CA LEU A 341 3.95 22.82 36.74
C LEU A 341 3.41 24.01 37.60
N GLU A 342 2.76 23.71 38.71
CA GLU A 342 2.26 24.72 39.63
C GLU A 342 3.40 25.48 40.30
N SER A 343 4.46 24.77 40.72
CA SER A 343 5.67 25.37 41.28
C SER A 343 6.37 26.29 40.26
N ASN A 344 6.56 25.82 39.04
CA ASN A 344 7.17 26.64 37.98
C ASN A 344 6.32 27.84 37.61
N ARG A 345 4.99 27.76 37.64
CA ARG A 345 4.07 28.87 37.43
C ARG A 345 4.20 29.91 38.54
N ALA A 346 4.32 29.47 39.80
CA ALA A 346 4.49 30.36 40.93
C ALA A 346 5.82 31.13 40.84
N GLU A 347 6.91 30.43 40.49
CA GLU A 347 8.24 31.04 40.31
C GLU A 347 8.26 32.07 39.16
N ILE A 348 7.63 31.77 38.03
CA ILE A 348 7.49 32.71 36.90
C ILE A 348 6.66 33.93 37.31
N ALA A 349 5.59 33.74 38.08
CA ALA A 349 4.75 34.83 38.54
C ALA A 349 5.51 35.76 39.50
N GLU A 350 6.31 35.21 40.41
CA GLU A 350 7.17 35.98 41.32
C GLU A 350 8.26 36.75 40.57
N SER A 351 8.94 36.09 39.62
CA SER A 351 9.94 36.71 38.74
C SER A 351 9.36 37.89 37.96
N ASN A 352 8.18 37.73 37.38
CA ASN A 352 7.48 38.79 36.66
C ASN A 352 7.10 39.97 37.57
N ASN A 353 6.70 39.69 38.81
CA ASN A 353 6.40 40.76 39.78
C ASN A 353 7.67 41.54 40.17
N LEU A 354 8.78 40.84 40.41
CA LEU A 354 10.07 41.48 40.69
C LEU A 354 10.57 42.32 39.51
N GLU A 355 10.43 41.85 38.29
CA GLU A 355 10.76 42.65 37.10
C GLU A 355 9.90 43.89 36.98
N ARG A 356 8.60 43.79 37.28
CA ARG A 356 7.68 44.91 37.25
C ARG A 356 8.03 45.97 38.34
N GLU A 357 8.39 45.54 39.54
CA GLU A 357 8.86 46.42 40.59
C GLU A 357 10.19 47.10 40.24
N ASN A 358 11.13 46.35 39.68
CA ASN A 358 12.39 46.89 39.18
C ASN A 358 12.19 47.89 38.07
N TYR A 359 11.29 47.65 37.16
CA TYR A 359 10.93 48.61 36.10
C TYR A 359 10.32 49.87 36.66
N ASN A 360 9.37 49.75 37.59
CA ASN A 360 8.76 50.90 38.25
C ASN A 360 9.77 51.70 39.07
N THR A 361 10.71 51.03 39.72
CA THR A 361 11.79 51.71 40.49
C THR A 361 12.73 52.47 39.56
N LYS A 362 13.10 51.88 38.41
CA LYS A 362 13.90 52.57 37.36
C LYS A 362 13.19 53.80 36.82
N LEU A 363 11.89 53.72 36.58
CA LEU A 363 11.09 54.87 36.14
C LEU A 363 11.10 56.02 37.20
N ARG A 364 10.95 55.69 38.50
CA ARG A 364 11.01 56.66 39.59
C ARG A 364 12.39 57.32 39.70
N ILE A 365 13.46 56.55 39.58
CA ILE A 365 14.84 57.05 39.59
C ILE A 365 15.09 57.99 38.41
N ASN A 366 14.65 57.66 37.22
CA ASN A 366 14.79 58.51 36.05
C ASN A 366 13.99 59.83 36.19
N ALA A 367 12.75 59.75 36.67
CA ALA A 367 11.94 60.95 36.94
C ALA A 367 12.56 61.87 38.01
N LEU A 368 13.21 61.29 39.06
CA LEU A 368 13.94 62.08 40.08
C LEU A 368 15.21 62.73 39.49
N ARG A 369 15.96 62.06 38.64
CA ARG A 369 17.12 62.58 37.92
C ARG A 369 16.73 63.81 37.08
N GLU A 370 15.68 63.65 36.25
CA GLU A 370 15.17 64.72 35.40
C GLU A 370 14.77 65.96 36.24
N LYS A 371 14.13 65.81 37.43
CA LYS A 371 13.80 66.89 38.36
C LYS A 371 15.06 67.51 38.92
N THR A 372 16.08 66.70 39.24
CA THR A 372 17.34 67.23 39.82
C THR A 372 18.13 68.01 38.76
N ASP A 373 18.16 67.53 37.54
CA ASP A 373 18.82 68.16 36.37
C ASP A 373 18.11 69.47 36.01
N CYS A 374 16.78 69.52 36.04
CA CYS A 374 16.01 70.75 35.88
C CYS A 374 16.29 71.78 37.00
N THR A 375 16.37 71.34 38.26
CA THR A 375 16.67 72.26 39.41
C THR A 375 18.09 72.73 39.35
N THR A 376 19.05 71.95 38.95
CA THR A 376 20.46 72.38 38.74
C THR A 376 20.59 73.37 37.59
N CYS A 377 19.89 73.13 36.49
CA CYS A 377 19.84 74.04 35.35
C CYS A 377 19.23 75.41 35.72
N PHE A 378 18.15 75.42 36.48
CA PHE A 378 17.55 76.68 37.02
C PHE A 378 18.47 77.42 38.00
N ARG A 379 19.19 76.67 38.85
CA ARG A 379 20.13 77.27 39.82
C ARG A 379 21.35 77.87 39.10
N ASN A 380 21.86 77.26 38.07
CA ASN A 380 22.97 77.76 37.25
C ASN A 380 22.56 78.99 36.41
N LYS A 381 21.34 79.02 35.86
CA LYS A 381 20.81 80.24 35.21
C LYS A 381 20.64 81.44 36.12
N ARG A 382 20.27 81.25 37.45
CA ARG A 382 20.17 82.29 38.44
C ARG A 382 21.52 82.80 38.94
N ARG A 383 22.62 82.07 38.76
CA ARG A 383 23.98 82.54 39.12
C ARG A 383 24.71 83.28 37.99
N ALA A 384 24.18 83.15 36.75
CA ALA A 384 24.76 83.78 35.57
C ALA A 384 24.02 85.10 35.12
N ALA A 385 22.92 85.47 35.83
CA ALA A 385 22.23 86.75 35.72
C ALA A 385 22.56 87.59 36.97
#